data_4d588dc95d37041606975777d129c898
#
_entry.id   4d588dc95d37041606975777d129c898
#
_cell.length_a   1.000
_cell.length_b   1.000
_cell.length_c   1.000
_cell.angle_alpha   90.00
_cell.angle_beta   90.00
_cell.angle_gamma   90.00
#
_symmetry.space_group_name_H-M   'P 1'
#
loop_
_entity.id
_entity.type
_entity.pdbx_description
1 polymer ?
#
loop_
_entity_poly.entity_id
_entity_poly.type
_entity_poly.pdbx_seq_one_letter_code
_entity_poly.pdbx_strand_id
1 'polypeptide(L)'
;MDFELSNEQQLLKDSVSRLLADNYDLQKRGAIIKSADGYSKAVWKQLADLGLLGLSFSSEYGGFDGGPVEQMIVLEAFGAGLLIEPYLATIILSGNAIQSAAHESKKSELLNAISSGD
;
A
#
# COMPACT_ATOMS: atom_id res chain seq x y z
N MET A 1 28.26 5.63 1.38
CA MET A 1 26.88 5.13 1.20
C MET A 1 25.97 6.27 1.63
N ASP A 2 25.08 6.67 0.76
CA ASP A 2 24.13 7.75 1.01
C ASP A 2 22.82 7.14 1.52
N PHE A 3 22.35 7.59 2.67
CA PHE A 3 21.09 7.17 3.27
C PHE A 3 20.00 8.25 3.18
N GLU A 4 20.28 9.33 2.45
CA GLU A 4 19.30 10.38 2.25
C GLU A 4 18.22 9.91 1.25
N LEU A 5 16.98 10.25 1.55
CA LEU A 5 15.87 9.98 0.64
C LEU A 5 15.91 10.94 -0.54
N SER A 6 15.58 10.44 -1.73
CA SER A 6 15.34 11.32 -2.88
C SER A 6 14.13 12.22 -2.63
N ASN A 7 14.00 13.29 -3.41
CA ASN A 7 12.83 14.16 -3.34
C ASN A 7 11.52 13.40 -3.53
N GLU A 8 11.48 12.43 -4.43
CA GLU A 8 10.31 11.60 -4.70
C GLU A 8 9.99 10.68 -3.51
N GLN A 9 11.02 10.09 -2.92
CA GLN A 9 10.88 9.26 -1.71
C GLN A 9 10.41 10.07 -0.51
N GLN A 10 10.88 11.31 -0.36
CA GLN A 10 10.42 12.20 0.69
C GLN A 10 8.94 12.60 0.49
N LEU A 11 8.54 12.91 -0.75
CA LEU A 11 7.14 13.18 -1.08
C LEU A 11 6.23 11.97 -0.80
N LEU A 12 6.70 10.77 -1.11
CA LEU A 12 6.00 9.53 -0.78
C LEU A 12 5.79 9.41 0.74
N LYS A 13 6.85 9.56 1.51
CA LYS A 13 6.81 9.53 2.98
C LYS A 13 5.81 10.53 3.56
N ASP A 14 5.86 11.77 3.08
CA ASP A 14 4.99 12.86 3.54
C ASP A 14 3.52 12.58 3.20
N SER A 15 3.25 12.04 2.01
CA SER A 15 1.89 11.70 1.56
C SER A 15 1.29 10.58 2.41
N VAL A 16 2.04 9.51 2.67
CA VAL A 16 1.58 8.40 3.52
C VAL A 16 1.36 8.88 4.95
N SER A 17 2.30 9.64 5.50
CA SER A 17 2.20 10.18 6.86
C SER A 17 0.97 11.07 7.03
N ARG A 18 0.66 11.91 6.05
CA ARG A 18 -0.54 12.76 6.05
C ARG A 18 -1.82 11.94 6.00
N LEU A 19 -1.90 10.94 5.12
CA LEU A 19 -3.05 10.06 5.05
C LEU A 19 -3.33 9.41 6.41
N LEU A 20 -2.29 8.92 7.08
CA LEU A 20 -2.43 8.28 8.39
C LEU A 20 -2.84 9.29 9.47
N ALA A 21 -2.26 10.49 9.49
CA ALA A 21 -2.64 11.54 10.43
C ALA A 21 -4.12 11.93 10.30
N ASP A 22 -4.64 11.95 9.09
CA ASP A 22 -6.04 12.31 8.82
C ASP A 22 -7.04 11.20 9.18
N ASN A 23 -6.64 9.93 9.07
CA ASN A 23 -7.53 8.76 9.18
C ASN A 23 -7.31 7.92 10.43
N TYR A 24 -6.15 8.00 11.09
CA TYR A 24 -5.72 7.08 12.14
C TYR A 24 -5.37 7.79 13.45
N ASP A 25 -6.34 8.45 14.07
CA ASP A 25 -6.26 8.69 15.51
C ASP A 25 -6.73 7.44 16.29
N LEU A 26 -6.41 7.36 17.57
CA LEU A 26 -6.74 6.20 18.41
C LEU A 26 -8.24 5.91 18.46
N GLN A 27 -9.08 6.93 18.41
CA GLN A 27 -10.54 6.78 18.46
C GLN A 27 -11.07 6.21 17.15
N LYS A 28 -10.64 6.75 16.01
CA LYS A 28 -11.01 6.26 14.67
C LYS A 28 -10.53 4.83 14.47
N ARG A 29 -9.28 4.55 14.83
CA ARG A 29 -8.72 3.20 14.75
C ARG A 29 -9.52 2.21 15.59
N GLY A 30 -9.87 2.58 16.82
CA GLY A 30 -10.70 1.75 17.70
C GLY A 30 -12.09 1.45 17.12
N ALA A 31 -12.69 2.41 16.41
CA ALA A 31 -13.96 2.21 15.71
C ALA A 31 -13.83 1.26 14.53
N ILE A 32 -12.76 1.39 13.74
CA ILE A 32 -12.47 0.52 12.59
C ILE A 32 -12.30 -0.93 13.04
N ILE A 33 -11.52 -1.19 14.10
CA ILE A 33 -11.31 -2.55 14.65
C ILE A 33 -12.63 -3.21 15.05
N LYS A 34 -13.57 -2.43 15.56
CA LYS A 34 -14.88 -2.92 15.99
C LYS A 34 -15.90 -3.03 14.86
N SER A 35 -15.57 -2.57 13.66
CA SER A 35 -16.45 -2.69 12.49
C SER A 35 -16.60 -4.14 12.04
N ALA A 36 -17.65 -4.42 11.27
CA ALA A 36 -17.91 -5.78 10.77
C ALA A 36 -16.77 -6.34 9.91
N ASP A 37 -16.14 -5.49 9.11
CA ASP A 37 -15.04 -5.88 8.21
C ASP A 37 -13.68 -5.91 8.93
N GLY A 38 -13.54 -5.25 10.09
CA GLY A 38 -12.28 -5.15 10.84
C GLY A 38 -11.23 -4.23 10.18
N TYR A 39 -11.54 -3.60 9.07
CA TYR A 39 -10.73 -2.60 8.37
C TYR A 39 -11.61 -1.55 7.69
N SER A 40 -11.04 -0.46 7.21
CA SER A 40 -11.77 0.61 6.54
C SER A 40 -11.64 0.51 5.02
N LYS A 41 -12.75 0.20 4.34
CA LYS A 41 -12.81 0.24 2.86
C LYS A 41 -12.51 1.63 2.31
N ALA A 42 -12.88 2.68 3.05
CA ALA A 42 -12.59 4.06 2.66
C ALA A 42 -11.09 4.36 2.69
N VAL A 43 -10.38 3.92 3.74
CA VAL A 43 -8.92 4.06 3.81
C VAL A 43 -8.25 3.17 2.75
N TRP A 44 -8.72 1.95 2.55
CA TRP A 44 -8.22 1.07 1.49
C TRP A 44 -8.31 1.74 0.11
N LYS A 45 -9.44 2.37 -0.18
CA LYS A 45 -9.61 3.13 -1.43
C LYS A 45 -8.68 4.33 -1.52
N GLN A 46 -8.44 5.05 -0.43
CA GLN A 46 -7.46 6.15 -0.41
C GLN A 46 -6.03 5.64 -0.68
N LEU A 47 -5.66 4.46 -0.15
CA LEU A 47 -4.37 3.84 -0.47
C LEU A 47 -4.26 3.52 -1.97
N ALA A 48 -5.34 3.01 -2.58
CA ALA A 48 -5.41 2.76 -4.02
C ALA A 48 -5.26 4.06 -4.83
N ASP A 49 -6.00 5.10 -4.46
CA ASP A 49 -6.01 6.40 -5.16
C ASP A 49 -4.64 7.11 -5.09
N LEU A 50 -3.87 6.87 -4.03
CA LEU A 50 -2.47 7.32 -3.91
C LEU A 50 -1.47 6.40 -4.64
N GLY A 51 -1.92 5.33 -5.27
CA GLY A 51 -1.07 4.38 -5.96
C GLY A 51 -0.28 3.43 -5.05
N LEU A 52 -0.55 3.44 -3.75
CA LEU A 52 0.22 2.65 -2.77
C LEU A 52 -0.02 1.15 -2.94
N LEU A 53 -1.19 0.73 -3.41
CA LEU A 53 -1.51 -0.68 -3.62
C LEU A 53 -0.79 -1.28 -4.83
N GLY A 54 -0.38 -0.45 -5.79
CA GLY A 54 0.42 -0.86 -6.96
C GLY A 54 1.88 -0.44 -6.89
N LEU A 55 2.35 0.09 -5.76
CA LEU A 55 3.67 0.72 -5.63
C LEU A 55 4.80 -0.18 -6.13
N SER A 56 4.83 -1.44 -5.74
CA SER A 56 5.89 -2.39 -6.06
C SER A 56 5.61 -3.28 -7.28
N PHE A 57 4.46 -3.10 -7.91
CA PHE A 57 4.15 -3.88 -9.12
C PHE A 57 4.79 -3.25 -10.33
N SER A 58 5.09 -4.08 -11.33
CA SER A 58 5.62 -3.60 -12.60
C SER A 58 4.65 -2.65 -13.30
N SER A 59 5.17 -1.61 -13.91
CA SER A 59 4.42 -0.68 -14.76
C SER A 59 3.72 -1.39 -15.94
N GLU A 60 4.25 -2.54 -16.35
CA GLU A 60 3.62 -3.42 -17.33
C GLU A 60 2.22 -3.88 -16.90
N TYR A 61 1.99 -4.01 -15.60
CA TYR A 61 0.70 -4.41 -14.99
C TYR A 61 0.00 -3.26 -14.28
N GLY A 62 0.31 -2.03 -14.63
CA GLY A 62 -0.31 -0.84 -14.05
C GLY A 62 0.26 -0.42 -12.70
N GLY A 63 1.40 -0.95 -12.30
CA GLY A 63 2.12 -0.56 -11.10
C GLY A 63 3.10 0.60 -11.32
N PHE A 64 3.91 0.88 -10.31
CA PHE A 64 4.81 2.03 -10.28
C PHE A 64 6.30 1.66 -10.21
N ASP A 65 6.65 0.38 -10.35
CA ASP A 65 8.03 -0.12 -10.31
C ASP A 65 8.81 0.28 -9.03
N GLY A 66 8.11 0.54 -7.93
CA GLY A 66 8.74 0.91 -6.67
C GLY A 66 9.61 -0.21 -6.12
N GLY A 67 10.81 0.17 -5.66
CA GLY A 67 11.79 -0.77 -5.13
C GLY A 67 11.66 -1.02 -3.63
N PRO A 68 12.62 -1.75 -3.05
CA PRO A 68 12.64 -2.07 -1.62
C PRO A 68 12.67 -0.83 -0.72
N VAL A 69 13.28 0.26 -1.16
CA VAL A 69 13.36 1.50 -0.37
C VAL A 69 12.00 2.15 -0.27
N GLU A 70 11.25 2.26 -1.36
CA GLU A 70 9.88 2.78 -1.37
C GLU A 70 8.96 1.91 -0.52
N GLN A 71 9.07 0.60 -0.58
CA GLN A 71 8.34 -0.33 0.29
C GLN A 71 8.67 -0.12 1.76
N MET A 72 9.96 0.04 2.09
CA MET A 72 10.41 0.31 3.47
C MET A 72 9.79 1.60 4.00
N ILE A 73 9.81 2.68 3.22
CA ILE A 73 9.23 3.97 3.60
C ILE A 73 7.74 3.84 3.94
N VAL A 74 6.98 3.15 3.08
CA VAL A 74 5.54 2.94 3.27
C VAL A 74 5.26 2.07 4.50
N LEU A 75 5.97 0.95 4.64
CA LEU A 75 5.77 0.04 5.77
C LEU A 75 6.18 0.67 7.11
N GLU A 76 7.24 1.47 7.14
CA GLU A 76 7.62 2.25 8.33
C GLU A 76 6.51 3.21 8.75
N ALA A 77 5.97 3.96 7.80
CA ALA A 77 4.86 4.88 8.06
C ALA A 77 3.59 4.14 8.53
N PHE A 78 3.25 3.02 7.92
CA PHE A 78 2.12 2.18 8.33
C PHE A 78 2.29 1.63 9.74
N GLY A 79 3.51 1.20 10.10
CA GLY A 79 3.82 0.78 11.46
C GLY A 79 3.67 1.92 12.47
N ALA A 80 4.21 3.09 12.17
CA ALA A 80 4.11 4.27 13.02
C ALA A 80 2.66 4.75 13.21
N GLY A 81 1.84 4.67 12.16
CA GLY A 81 0.41 5.02 12.18
C GLY A 81 -0.50 3.89 12.65
N LEU A 82 0.03 2.70 12.92
CA LEU A 82 -0.73 1.52 13.34
C LEU A 82 -1.83 1.12 12.34
N LEU A 83 -1.52 1.18 11.04
CA LEU A 83 -2.44 0.77 9.97
C LEU A 83 -2.89 -0.69 10.17
N ILE A 84 -4.19 -0.95 9.98
CA ILE A 84 -4.77 -2.28 10.14
C ILE A 84 -5.29 -2.86 8.82
N GLU A 85 -5.36 -2.08 7.76
CA GLU A 85 -5.71 -2.56 6.43
C GLU A 85 -4.75 -3.68 5.99
N PRO A 86 -5.23 -4.67 5.22
CA PRO A 86 -4.46 -5.89 4.92
C PRO A 86 -3.37 -5.69 3.85
N TYR A 87 -2.56 -4.62 3.99
CA TYR A 87 -1.54 -4.26 3.01
C TYR A 87 -0.44 -5.31 2.89
N LEU A 88 0.12 -5.77 4.00
CA LEU A 88 1.19 -6.77 3.99
C LEU A 88 0.75 -8.06 3.31
N ALA A 89 -0.41 -8.58 3.67
CA ALA A 89 -0.92 -9.84 3.11
C ALA A 89 -1.27 -9.70 1.62
N THR A 90 -1.89 -8.59 1.23
CA THR A 90 -2.42 -8.40 -0.13
C THR A 90 -1.32 -7.95 -1.09
N ILE A 91 -0.54 -6.93 -0.73
CA ILE A 91 0.43 -6.33 -1.64
C ILE A 91 1.76 -7.05 -1.57
N ILE A 92 2.33 -7.19 -0.38
CA ILE A 92 3.68 -7.74 -0.25
C ILE A 92 3.69 -9.25 -0.47
N LEU A 93 2.81 -10.00 0.18
CA LEU A 93 2.81 -11.46 0.06
C LEU A 93 2.10 -11.92 -1.21
N SER A 94 0.82 -11.62 -1.35
CA SER A 94 0.02 -12.11 -2.49
C SER A 94 0.41 -11.45 -3.81
N GLY A 95 0.60 -10.13 -3.82
CA GLY A 95 0.97 -9.39 -5.02
C GLY A 95 2.32 -9.85 -5.59
N ASN A 96 3.34 -10.00 -4.75
CA ASN A 96 4.64 -10.51 -5.19
C ASN A 96 4.56 -11.97 -5.67
N ALA A 97 3.77 -12.81 -5.01
CA ALA A 97 3.56 -14.19 -5.46
C ALA A 97 2.88 -14.25 -6.83
N ILE A 98 1.86 -13.42 -7.06
CA ILE A 98 1.18 -13.32 -8.36
C ILE A 98 2.16 -12.83 -9.43
N GLN A 99 2.89 -11.76 -9.16
CA GLN A 99 3.86 -11.20 -10.12
C GLN A 99 4.95 -12.19 -10.50
N SER A 100 5.38 -13.03 -9.55
CA SER A 100 6.47 -14.00 -9.76
C SER A 100 6.01 -15.30 -10.39
N ALA A 101 4.85 -15.82 -10.01
CA ALA A 101 4.45 -17.20 -10.27
C ALA A 101 3.15 -17.39 -11.04
N ALA A 102 2.28 -16.38 -11.13
CA ALA A 102 1.02 -16.51 -11.86
C ALA A 102 1.25 -16.61 -13.39
N HIS A 103 0.33 -17.25 -14.07
CA HIS A 103 0.34 -17.29 -15.54
C HIS A 103 0.11 -15.88 -16.11
N GLU A 104 0.83 -15.53 -17.20
CA GLU A 104 0.80 -14.19 -17.80
C GLU A 104 -0.62 -13.69 -18.10
N SER A 105 -1.52 -14.58 -18.57
CA SER A 105 -2.92 -14.23 -18.84
C SER A 105 -3.71 -13.77 -17.60
N LYS A 106 -3.22 -14.07 -16.40
CA LYS A 106 -3.86 -13.72 -15.13
C LYS A 106 -3.15 -12.60 -14.37
N LYS A 107 -1.88 -12.38 -14.61
CA LYS A 107 -1.11 -11.34 -13.92
C LYS A 107 -1.75 -9.97 -14.08
N SER A 108 -2.00 -9.55 -15.30
CA SER A 108 -2.57 -8.23 -15.59
C SER A 108 -3.93 -8.04 -14.93
N GLU A 109 -4.82 -9.03 -15.04
CA GLU A 109 -6.15 -9.00 -14.42
C GLU A 109 -6.05 -8.83 -12.90
N LEU A 110 -5.29 -9.72 -12.24
CA LEU A 110 -5.19 -9.77 -10.79
C LEU A 110 -4.44 -8.56 -10.20
N LEU A 111 -3.31 -8.18 -10.80
CA LEU A 111 -2.51 -7.05 -10.29
C LEU A 111 -3.22 -5.71 -10.49
N ASN A 112 -3.94 -5.55 -11.60
CA ASN A 112 -4.77 -4.35 -11.81
C ASN A 112 -5.93 -4.27 -10.79
N ALA A 113 -6.61 -5.38 -10.53
CA ALA A 113 -7.67 -5.43 -9.52
C ALA A 113 -7.12 -5.05 -8.13
N ILE A 114 -6.00 -5.64 -7.73
CA ILE A 114 -5.35 -5.29 -6.46
C ILE A 114 -4.99 -3.80 -6.42
N SER A 115 -4.37 -3.27 -7.48
CA SER A 115 -3.93 -1.86 -7.52
C SER A 115 -5.09 -0.87 -7.46
N SER A 116 -6.26 -1.23 -7.99
CA SER A 116 -7.48 -0.40 -7.92
C SER A 116 -8.21 -0.50 -6.58
N GLY A 117 -7.82 -1.46 -5.74
CA GLY A 117 -8.43 -1.67 -4.43
C GLY A 117 -9.70 -2.54 -4.47
N ASP A 118 -9.86 -3.34 -5.52
CA ASP A 118 -10.99 -4.27 -5.73
C ASP A 118 -10.75 -5.63 -5.05
#